data_c7447ab396923a3e32a1ade257925cb6
#
_entry.id   c7447ab396923a3e32a1ade257925cb6
#
_cell.length_a   1.000
_cell.length_b   1.000
_cell.length_c   1.000
_cell.angle_alpha   90.00
_cell.angle_beta   90.00
_cell.angle_gamma   90.00
#
_symmetry.space_group_name_H-M   'P 1'
#
loop_
_entity.id
_entity.type
_entity.pdbx_description
1 polymer ?
#
loop_
_entity_poly.entity_id
_entity_poly.type
_entity_poly.pdbx_seq_one_letter_code
_entity_poly.pdbx_strand_id
1 'polypeptide(L)'
;MTHRYITVSYNLYADNDAGIHELLEQAPEQYPVQFITNMGMALDAFESRIADLSENEEFDFTLSVEEGYGPYLPEYVIQVPKASFFVNGKFAEDAVYPGSIIPLVNEEGMRFHGLVTEIKGDTVVVDLNEHYAGKALHFKGRVITAREATDEEIKEAINALTGEGCGGGCSGCHGGCCHGEDEGAQCGCQGNGHGEGGCCKKN
;
A
#
# COMPACT_ATOMS: atom_id res chain seq x y z
N MET A 1 -3.28 -1.19 24.99
CA MET A 1 -2.18 -1.71 24.14
C MET A 1 -1.31 -0.53 23.80
N THR A 2 -0.02 -0.60 24.05
CA THR A 2 0.92 0.47 23.71
C THR A 2 1.25 0.36 22.22
N HIS A 3 1.07 1.44 21.48
CA HIS A 3 1.49 1.52 20.08
C HIS A 3 2.96 1.92 20.04
N ARG A 4 3.77 1.17 19.31
CA ARG A 4 5.18 1.47 19.08
C ARG A 4 5.39 1.97 17.65
N TYR A 5 6.16 3.03 17.50
CA TYR A 5 6.65 3.50 16.22
C TYR A 5 7.97 2.76 15.92
N ILE A 6 7.96 1.99 14.85
CA ILE A 6 9.08 1.15 14.46
C ILE A 6 9.54 1.52 13.05
N THR A 7 10.85 1.67 12.90
CA THR A 7 11.49 1.86 11.60
C THR A 7 12.49 0.72 11.39
N VAL A 8 12.40 0.05 10.25
CA VAL A 8 13.24 -1.10 9.92
C VAL A 8 13.88 -0.97 8.54
N SER A 9 15.10 -1.46 8.42
CA SER A 9 15.71 -1.79 7.14
C SER A 9 15.75 -3.31 6.99
N TYR A 10 15.37 -3.83 5.82
CA TYR A 10 15.38 -5.27 5.59
C TYR A 10 15.59 -5.63 4.12
N ASN A 11 15.98 -6.88 3.93
CA ASN A 11 15.91 -7.59 2.68
C ASN A 11 14.90 -8.71 2.84
N LEU A 12 13.98 -8.82 1.89
CA LEU A 12 12.98 -9.88 1.82
C LEU A 12 13.42 -10.87 0.74
N TYR A 13 13.50 -12.12 1.13
CA TYR A 13 13.79 -13.23 0.23
C TYR A 13 12.65 -14.23 0.23
N ALA A 14 12.47 -14.92 -0.88
CA ALA A 14 11.68 -16.14 -0.94
C ALA A 14 12.28 -17.11 -1.96
N ASP A 15 11.92 -18.38 -1.83
CA ASP A 15 12.31 -19.37 -2.81
C ASP A 15 11.39 -19.25 -4.04
N ASN A 16 11.99 -19.24 -5.22
CA ASN A 16 11.23 -19.30 -6.47
C ASN A 16 10.81 -20.75 -6.78
N ASP A 17 10.06 -20.96 -7.86
CA ASP A 17 9.57 -22.27 -8.28
C ASP A 17 10.68 -23.31 -8.54
N ALA A 18 11.91 -22.85 -8.75
CA ALA A 18 13.09 -23.71 -8.90
C ALA A 18 13.81 -23.98 -7.56
N GLY A 19 13.29 -23.51 -6.43
CA GLY A 19 13.90 -23.63 -5.11
C GLY A 19 15.14 -22.75 -4.91
N ILE A 20 15.28 -21.68 -5.71
CA ILE A 20 16.38 -20.72 -5.61
C ILE A 20 15.92 -19.57 -4.72
N HIS A 21 16.73 -19.28 -3.70
CA HIS A 21 16.51 -18.17 -2.78
C HIS A 21 16.76 -16.84 -3.50
N GLU A 22 15.72 -16.08 -3.73
CA GLU A 22 15.74 -14.84 -4.52
C GLU A 22 15.39 -13.63 -3.65
N LEU A 23 16.11 -12.53 -3.86
CA LEU A 23 15.79 -11.24 -3.24
C LEU A 23 14.55 -10.66 -3.94
N LEU A 24 13.46 -10.51 -3.20
CA LEU A 24 12.20 -9.98 -3.72
C LEU A 24 12.06 -8.48 -3.49
N GLU A 25 12.45 -8.03 -2.29
CA GLU A 25 12.29 -6.64 -1.88
C GLU A 25 13.46 -6.20 -1.00
N GLN A 26 13.82 -4.95 -1.11
CA GLN A 26 14.86 -4.33 -0.28
C GLN A 26 14.39 -2.98 0.24
N ALA A 27 14.39 -2.81 1.55
CA ALA A 27 14.21 -1.54 2.24
C ALA A 27 15.56 -1.11 2.88
N PRO A 28 16.42 -0.36 2.17
CA PRO A 28 17.72 0.06 2.69
C PRO A 28 17.56 1.11 3.79
N GLU A 29 18.59 1.31 4.60
CA GLU A 29 18.60 2.31 5.68
C GLU A 29 18.30 3.75 5.21
N GLN A 30 18.54 4.06 3.92
CA GLN A 30 18.23 5.36 3.33
C GLN A 30 16.74 5.55 3.05
N TYR A 31 16.01 4.46 2.86
CA TYR A 31 14.56 4.42 2.61
C TYR A 31 13.93 3.28 3.44
N PRO A 32 13.94 3.42 4.78
CA PRO A 32 13.45 2.36 5.65
C PRO A 32 11.92 2.30 5.63
N VAL A 33 11.39 1.14 5.95
CA VAL A 33 9.95 0.97 6.17
C VAL A 33 9.61 1.43 7.60
N GLN A 34 8.53 2.19 7.72
CA GLN A 34 8.02 2.74 8.97
C GLN A 34 6.59 2.26 9.19
N PHE A 35 6.30 1.82 10.40
CA PHE A 35 4.95 1.43 10.78
C PHE A 35 4.70 1.62 12.27
N ILE A 36 3.43 1.68 12.65
CA ILE A 36 2.97 1.73 14.04
C ILE A 36 2.32 0.40 14.35
N THR A 37 2.73 -0.22 15.46
CA THR A 37 2.23 -1.52 15.86
C THR A 37 0.74 -1.49 16.21
N ASN A 38 0.04 -2.60 15.97
CA ASN A 38 -1.40 -2.79 16.18
C ASN A 38 -2.29 -1.86 15.35
N MET A 39 -1.84 -1.48 14.15
CA MET A 39 -2.61 -0.66 13.22
C MET A 39 -2.83 -1.33 11.84
N GLY A 40 -2.41 -2.58 11.68
CA GLY A 40 -2.54 -3.31 10.41
C GLY A 40 -1.73 -2.72 9.26
N MET A 41 -0.63 -2.02 9.57
CA MET A 41 0.27 -1.43 8.57
C MET A 41 1.31 -2.43 8.05
N ALA A 42 1.53 -3.52 8.75
CA ALA A 42 2.44 -4.60 8.40
C ALA A 42 1.75 -5.96 8.62
N LEU A 43 2.36 -7.03 8.13
CA LEU A 43 1.88 -8.39 8.42
C LEU A 43 1.93 -8.66 9.93
N ASP A 44 0.86 -9.18 10.50
CA ASP A 44 0.73 -9.43 11.95
C ASP A 44 1.88 -10.30 12.49
N ALA A 45 2.29 -11.32 11.73
CA ALA A 45 3.39 -12.20 12.11
C ALA A 45 4.75 -11.48 12.05
N PHE A 46 4.97 -10.61 11.07
CA PHE A 46 6.15 -9.77 10.98
C PHE A 46 6.21 -8.77 12.14
N GLU A 47 5.10 -8.08 12.39
CA GLU A 47 4.97 -7.14 13.49
C GLU A 47 5.25 -7.80 14.84
N SER A 48 4.65 -8.97 15.10
CA SER A 48 4.83 -9.72 16.34
C SER A 48 6.30 -10.14 16.60
N ARG A 49 7.06 -10.41 15.53
CA ARG A 49 8.49 -10.78 15.64
C ARG A 49 9.40 -9.58 15.93
N ILE A 50 8.96 -8.38 15.53
CA ILE A 50 9.75 -7.14 15.64
C ILE A 50 9.32 -6.28 16.80
N ALA A 51 8.08 -6.40 17.27
CA ALA A 51 7.50 -5.53 18.29
C ALA A 51 8.32 -5.42 19.58
N ASP A 52 9.00 -6.47 19.98
CA ASP A 52 9.80 -6.52 21.21
C ASP A 52 11.28 -6.20 21.02
N LEU A 53 11.73 -6.02 19.78
CA LEU A 53 13.12 -5.73 19.48
C LEU A 53 13.50 -4.30 19.87
N SER A 54 14.77 -4.13 20.19
CA SER A 54 15.38 -2.84 20.54
C SER A 54 15.97 -2.15 19.31
N GLU A 55 16.26 -0.86 19.44
CA GLU A 55 16.99 -0.12 18.41
C GLU A 55 18.36 -0.77 18.12
N ASN A 56 18.72 -0.83 16.85
CA ASN A 56 19.90 -1.44 16.29
C ASN A 56 19.97 -2.97 16.42
N GLU A 57 18.92 -3.61 16.89
CA GLU A 57 18.85 -5.07 16.95
C GLU A 57 18.62 -5.64 15.55
N GLU A 58 19.38 -6.69 15.22
CA GLU A 58 19.27 -7.41 13.95
C GLU A 58 18.24 -8.52 14.09
N PHE A 59 17.53 -8.78 13.00
CA PHE A 59 16.59 -9.88 12.92
C PHE A 59 16.82 -10.71 11.66
N ASP A 60 16.58 -12.00 11.79
CA ASP A 60 16.68 -12.98 10.72
C ASP A 60 15.66 -14.08 11.02
N PHE A 61 14.53 -14.07 10.30
CA PHE A 61 13.47 -15.05 10.49
C PHE A 61 12.69 -15.31 9.21
N THR A 62 12.05 -16.46 9.15
CA THR A 62 11.17 -16.85 8.05
C THR A 62 9.74 -16.94 8.54
N LEU A 63 8.84 -16.32 7.82
CA LEU A 63 7.40 -16.50 7.95
C LEU A 63 6.95 -17.65 7.03
N SER A 64 6.15 -18.55 7.56
CA SER A 64 5.51 -19.58 6.74
C SER A 64 4.51 -18.95 5.76
N VAL A 65 4.08 -19.75 4.79
CA VAL A 65 3.04 -19.31 3.84
C VAL A 65 1.79 -18.80 4.56
N GLU A 66 1.39 -19.48 5.65
CA GLU A 66 0.19 -19.15 6.42
C GLU A 66 0.36 -17.87 7.27
N GLU A 67 1.56 -17.63 7.77
CA GLU A 67 1.92 -16.42 8.53
C GLU A 67 2.17 -15.20 7.62
N GLY A 68 2.41 -15.44 6.33
CA GLY A 68 2.59 -14.40 5.31
C GLY A 68 1.27 -14.05 4.61
N TYR A 69 1.26 -14.16 3.30
CA TYR A 69 0.10 -13.82 2.46
C TYR A 69 -0.84 -14.99 2.17
N GLY A 70 -0.66 -16.12 2.85
CA GLY A 70 -1.47 -17.31 2.64
C GLY A 70 -1.10 -18.10 1.39
N PRO A 71 -1.80 -19.23 1.15
CA PRO A 71 -1.56 -20.08 0.00
C PRO A 71 -1.97 -19.41 -1.30
N TYR A 72 -1.28 -19.71 -2.37
CA TYR A 72 -1.71 -19.35 -3.72
C TYR A 72 -2.98 -20.15 -4.09
N LEU A 73 -4.05 -19.46 -4.47
CA LEU A 73 -5.34 -20.02 -4.82
C LEU A 73 -5.59 -19.91 -6.33
N PRO A 74 -5.54 -21.03 -7.08
CA PRO A 74 -5.79 -21.01 -8.52
C PRO A 74 -7.19 -20.47 -8.90
N GLU A 75 -8.16 -20.54 -7.98
CA GLU A 75 -9.52 -20.01 -8.14
C GLU A 75 -9.57 -18.47 -8.17
N TYR A 76 -8.52 -17.81 -7.71
CA TYR A 76 -8.36 -16.36 -7.81
C TYR A 76 -7.77 -15.92 -9.15
N VAL A 77 -7.45 -16.86 -10.03
CA VAL A 77 -7.11 -16.56 -11.41
C VAL A 77 -8.38 -16.51 -12.25
N ILE A 78 -8.81 -15.31 -12.58
CA ILE A 78 -10.08 -15.08 -13.29
C ILE A 78 -9.85 -14.71 -14.76
N GLN A 79 -10.86 -14.95 -15.58
CA GLN A 79 -10.89 -14.51 -16.98
C GLN A 79 -11.89 -13.38 -17.13
N VAL A 80 -11.39 -12.21 -17.51
CA VAL A 80 -12.21 -11.02 -17.72
C VAL A 80 -12.35 -10.77 -19.23
N PRO A 81 -13.56 -10.51 -19.76
CA PRO A 81 -13.71 -10.20 -21.16
C PRO A 81 -12.87 -8.98 -21.56
N LYS A 82 -12.14 -9.07 -22.67
CA LYS A 82 -11.32 -7.98 -23.20
C LYS A 82 -12.12 -6.71 -23.44
N ALA A 83 -13.44 -6.88 -23.74
CA ALA A 83 -14.37 -5.77 -23.93
C ALA A 83 -14.49 -4.84 -22.69
N SER A 84 -14.27 -5.36 -21.49
CA SER A 84 -14.30 -4.58 -20.24
C SER A 84 -13.16 -3.55 -20.14
N PHE A 85 -12.13 -3.70 -20.95
CA PHE A 85 -10.95 -2.83 -20.97
C PHE A 85 -10.90 -1.91 -22.20
N PHE A 86 -12.04 -1.70 -22.86
CA PHE A 86 -12.11 -0.76 -23.96
C PHE A 86 -12.44 0.64 -23.44
N VAL A 87 -11.60 1.59 -23.81
CA VAL A 87 -11.79 3.02 -23.55
C VAL A 87 -11.98 3.71 -24.90
N ASN A 88 -13.09 4.43 -25.09
CA ASN A 88 -13.43 5.10 -26.35
C ASN A 88 -13.40 4.18 -27.59
N GLY A 89 -13.81 2.91 -27.42
CA GLY A 89 -13.87 1.92 -28.50
C GLY A 89 -12.52 1.30 -28.90
N LYS A 90 -11.46 1.57 -28.15
CA LYS A 90 -10.13 0.96 -28.33
C LYS A 90 -9.72 0.20 -27.08
N PHE A 91 -9.09 -0.93 -27.25
CA PHE A 91 -8.48 -1.65 -26.15
C PHE A 91 -7.34 -0.83 -25.53
N ALA A 92 -7.31 -0.75 -24.21
CA ALA A 92 -6.33 0.03 -23.46
C ALA A 92 -4.97 -0.73 -23.36
N GLU A 93 -4.29 -0.93 -24.48
CA GLU A 93 -3.02 -1.68 -24.55
C GLU A 93 -1.92 -1.08 -23.67
N ASP A 94 -1.94 0.23 -23.47
CA ASP A 94 -0.97 0.94 -22.63
C ASP A 94 -1.14 0.64 -21.12
N ALA A 95 -2.35 0.24 -20.71
CA ALA A 95 -2.68 -0.05 -19.32
C ALA A 95 -2.85 -1.54 -19.04
N VAL A 96 -3.24 -2.34 -20.05
CA VAL A 96 -3.55 -3.76 -19.92
C VAL A 96 -2.62 -4.58 -20.79
N TYR A 97 -1.52 -5.05 -20.20
CA TYR A 97 -0.52 -5.91 -20.82
C TYR A 97 -0.03 -6.96 -19.82
N PRO A 98 0.52 -8.08 -20.26
CA PRO A 98 1.06 -9.09 -19.36
C PRO A 98 2.11 -8.50 -18.42
N GLY A 99 1.93 -8.67 -17.10
CA GLY A 99 2.74 -8.09 -16.03
C GLY A 99 2.22 -6.74 -15.49
N SER A 100 1.17 -6.15 -16.07
CA SER A 100 0.57 -4.93 -15.51
C SER A 100 -0.38 -5.24 -14.36
N ILE A 101 -0.41 -4.36 -13.37
CA ILE A 101 -1.38 -4.39 -12.27
C ILE A 101 -2.53 -3.46 -12.63
N ILE A 102 -3.73 -4.01 -12.71
CA ILE A 102 -4.94 -3.27 -13.09
C ILE A 102 -5.93 -3.18 -11.94
N PRO A 103 -6.59 -2.02 -11.76
CA PRO A 103 -7.69 -1.91 -10.82
C PRO A 103 -8.94 -2.57 -11.43
N LEU A 104 -9.59 -3.41 -10.64
CA LEU A 104 -10.84 -4.05 -10.96
C LEU A 104 -11.92 -3.63 -9.96
N VAL A 105 -13.18 -3.73 -10.36
CA VAL A 105 -14.33 -3.45 -9.51
C VAL A 105 -15.30 -4.61 -9.65
N ASN A 106 -15.73 -5.19 -8.54
CA ASN A 106 -16.76 -6.24 -8.54
C ASN A 106 -18.17 -5.64 -8.66
N GLU A 107 -19.18 -6.50 -8.75
CA GLU A 107 -20.58 -6.09 -8.85
C GLU A 107 -21.08 -5.33 -7.61
N GLU A 108 -20.43 -5.50 -6.48
CA GLU A 108 -20.71 -4.81 -5.21
C GLU A 108 -20.04 -3.43 -5.11
N GLY A 109 -19.22 -3.05 -6.13
CA GLY A 109 -18.50 -1.79 -6.16
C GLY A 109 -17.19 -1.79 -5.39
N MET A 110 -16.73 -2.94 -4.89
CA MET A 110 -15.44 -3.05 -4.20
C MET A 110 -14.30 -3.04 -5.23
N ARG A 111 -13.27 -2.28 -4.91
CA ARG A 111 -12.07 -2.14 -5.73
C ARG A 111 -10.97 -3.08 -5.25
N PHE A 112 -10.34 -3.74 -6.16
CA PHE A 112 -9.18 -4.59 -5.93
C PHE A 112 -8.20 -4.49 -7.09
N HIS A 113 -7.00 -4.96 -6.91
CA HIS A 113 -5.98 -4.96 -7.93
C HIS A 113 -5.74 -6.40 -8.41
N GLY A 114 -5.47 -6.56 -9.68
CA GLY A 114 -5.13 -7.86 -10.25
C GLY A 114 -3.95 -7.74 -11.20
N LEU A 115 -3.11 -8.75 -11.19
CA LEU A 115 -1.98 -8.90 -12.09
C LEU A 115 -2.44 -9.53 -13.40
N VAL A 116 -2.23 -8.84 -14.52
CA VAL A 116 -2.49 -9.43 -15.85
C VAL A 116 -1.40 -10.45 -16.15
N THR A 117 -1.77 -11.72 -16.22
CA THR A 117 -0.83 -12.81 -16.53
C THR A 117 -0.77 -13.09 -18.02
N GLU A 118 -1.90 -13.08 -18.70
CA GLU A 118 -1.98 -13.41 -20.14
C GLU A 118 -3.18 -12.72 -20.81
N ILE A 119 -3.05 -12.42 -22.11
CA ILE A 119 -4.16 -11.96 -22.96
C ILE A 119 -4.43 -13.02 -24.02
N LYS A 120 -5.61 -13.65 -23.93
CA LYS A 120 -6.06 -14.73 -24.84
C LYS A 120 -7.24 -14.27 -25.70
N GLY A 121 -7.00 -13.94 -26.96
CA GLY A 121 -8.06 -13.59 -27.88
C GLY A 121 -9.00 -12.51 -27.33
N ASP A 122 -10.18 -12.91 -26.89
CA ASP A 122 -11.22 -12.03 -26.36
C ASP A 122 -11.25 -11.97 -24.82
N THR A 123 -10.28 -12.56 -24.14
CA THR A 123 -10.20 -12.59 -22.66
C THR A 123 -8.83 -12.13 -22.16
N VAL A 124 -8.83 -11.51 -21.00
CA VAL A 124 -7.65 -11.14 -20.21
C VAL A 124 -7.65 -12.03 -18.98
N VAL A 125 -6.57 -12.76 -18.76
CA VAL A 125 -6.38 -13.58 -17.57
C VAL A 125 -5.75 -12.71 -16.50
N VAL A 126 -6.41 -12.60 -15.36
CA VAL A 126 -5.99 -11.75 -14.25
C VAL A 126 -5.87 -12.60 -13.00
N ASP A 127 -4.73 -12.52 -12.36
CA ASP A 127 -4.44 -13.13 -11.06
C ASP A 127 -4.76 -12.13 -9.96
N LEU A 128 -5.64 -12.51 -9.05
CA LEU A 128 -6.07 -11.71 -7.89
C LEU A 128 -5.36 -12.13 -6.61
N ASN A 129 -4.47 -13.13 -6.68
CA ASN A 129 -3.66 -13.51 -5.53
C ASN A 129 -2.74 -12.37 -5.13
N GLU A 130 -2.45 -12.26 -3.85
CA GLU A 130 -1.40 -11.37 -3.35
C GLU A 130 -0.05 -11.73 -3.99
N HIS A 131 0.78 -10.72 -4.21
CA HIS A 131 2.03 -10.85 -4.98
C HIS A 131 2.98 -11.93 -4.44
N TYR A 132 2.96 -12.16 -3.14
CA TYR A 132 3.80 -13.16 -2.48
C TYR A 132 3.01 -14.36 -1.95
N ALA A 133 1.75 -14.55 -2.37
CA ALA A 133 0.95 -15.70 -1.99
C ALA A 133 1.64 -17.02 -2.36
N GLY A 134 1.53 -18.01 -1.49
CA GLY A 134 2.14 -19.32 -1.68
C GLY A 134 3.64 -19.40 -1.40
N LYS A 135 4.28 -18.30 -0.99
CA LYS A 135 5.72 -18.26 -0.69
C LYS A 135 5.98 -18.10 0.80
N ALA A 136 6.98 -18.83 1.31
CA ALA A 136 7.56 -18.55 2.60
C ALA A 136 8.48 -17.32 2.49
N LEU A 137 8.35 -16.38 3.42
CA LEU A 137 9.01 -15.08 3.36
C LEU A 137 10.15 -15.02 4.38
N HIS A 138 11.37 -14.88 3.91
CA HIS A 138 12.55 -14.77 4.77
C HIS A 138 12.96 -13.29 4.88
N PHE A 139 12.80 -12.74 6.06
CA PHE A 139 13.17 -11.36 6.40
C PHE A 139 14.50 -11.34 7.13
N LYS A 140 15.41 -10.54 6.62
CA LYS A 140 16.71 -10.28 7.26
C LYS A 140 16.98 -8.78 7.27
N GLY A 141 17.16 -8.22 8.46
CA GLY A 141 17.31 -6.79 8.60
C GLY A 141 17.69 -6.33 9.97
N ARG A 142 17.47 -5.03 10.21
CA ARG A 142 17.75 -4.36 11.46
C ARG A 142 16.66 -3.37 11.81
N VAL A 143 16.36 -3.26 13.09
CA VAL A 143 15.54 -2.20 13.65
C VAL A 143 16.37 -0.91 13.74
N ILE A 144 15.93 0.16 13.07
CA ILE A 144 16.61 1.46 13.10
C ILE A 144 16.09 2.28 14.27
N THR A 145 14.77 2.32 14.46
CA THR A 145 14.12 3.05 15.55
C THR A 145 13.02 2.19 16.16
N ALA A 146 12.96 2.17 17.48
CA ALA A 146 11.91 1.48 18.23
C ALA A 146 11.56 2.28 19.48
N ARG A 147 10.47 3.06 19.42
CA ARG A 147 9.99 3.92 20.51
C ARG A 147 8.48 3.85 20.64
N GLU A 148 7.95 4.41 21.70
CA GLU A 148 6.50 4.61 21.80
C GLU A 148 6.03 5.61 20.72
N ALA A 149 4.91 5.31 20.10
CA ALA A 149 4.28 6.21 19.15
C ALA A 149 3.61 7.37 19.88
N THR A 150 3.70 8.57 19.32
CA THR A 150 2.98 9.73 19.86
C THR A 150 1.51 9.70 19.45
N ASP A 151 0.65 10.39 20.21
CA ASP A 151 -0.77 10.51 19.87
C ASP A 151 -1.01 11.18 18.51
N GLU A 152 -0.09 12.04 18.09
CA GLU A 152 -0.15 12.71 16.78
C GLU A 152 0.16 11.73 15.65
N GLU A 153 1.20 10.92 15.79
CA GLU A 153 1.55 9.88 14.80
C GLU A 153 0.45 8.83 14.65
N ILE A 154 -0.16 8.42 15.77
CA ILE A 154 -1.29 7.49 15.76
C ILE A 154 -2.47 8.10 15.00
N LYS A 155 -2.80 9.38 15.23
CA LYS A 155 -3.88 10.08 14.52
C LYS A 155 -3.60 10.22 13.03
N GLU A 156 -2.37 10.56 12.67
CA GLU A 156 -1.96 10.65 11.26
C GLU A 156 -2.07 9.30 10.56
N ALA A 157 -1.66 8.22 11.21
CA ALA A 157 -1.77 6.88 10.68
C ALA A 157 -3.26 6.44 10.51
N ILE A 158 -4.12 6.74 11.49
CA ILE A 158 -5.56 6.49 11.39
C ILE A 158 -6.15 7.26 10.21
N ASN A 159 -5.85 8.55 10.09
CA ASN A 159 -6.35 9.37 8.99
C ASN A 159 -5.88 8.86 7.63
N ALA A 160 -4.65 8.36 7.54
CA ALA A 160 -4.12 7.77 6.32
C ALA A 160 -4.85 6.46 5.94
N LEU A 161 -5.18 5.63 6.92
CA LEU A 161 -5.88 4.35 6.72
C LEU A 161 -7.38 4.54 6.43
N THR A 162 -8.04 5.50 7.07
CA THR A 162 -9.48 5.76 6.88
C THR A 162 -9.78 6.66 5.67
N GLY A 163 -8.75 7.28 5.10
CA GLY A 163 -8.93 8.21 3.97
C GLY A 163 -9.57 9.55 4.36
N GLU A 164 -9.76 9.82 5.65
CA GLU A 164 -10.33 11.08 6.17
C GLU A 164 -9.29 12.22 6.25
N GLY A 165 -8.07 11.97 5.80
CA GLY A 165 -7.05 13.00 5.65
C GLY A 165 -7.16 13.72 4.31
N CYS A 166 -7.13 15.05 4.29
CA CYS A 166 -6.90 15.83 3.08
C CYS A 166 -5.57 15.40 2.46
N GLY A 167 -5.62 14.44 1.52
CA GLY A 167 -4.46 13.99 0.76
C GLY A 167 -3.97 15.08 -0.19
N GLY A 168 -3.13 15.95 0.32
CA GLY A 168 -2.46 16.98 -0.47
C GLY A 168 -1.62 17.83 0.47
N GLY A 169 -0.30 17.62 0.45
CA GLY A 169 0.65 18.37 1.26
C GLY A 169 0.53 19.88 1.06
N CYS A 170 -0.30 20.51 1.82
CA CYS A 170 -0.29 21.95 2.04
C CYS A 170 0.74 22.24 3.13
N SER A 171 2.01 22.15 2.83
CA SER A 171 3.08 22.74 3.64
C SER A 171 2.91 24.27 3.62
N GLY A 172 2.03 24.79 4.46
CA GLY A 172 1.83 26.23 4.53
C GLY A 172 0.49 26.70 5.09
N CYS A 173 -0.48 25.84 5.34
CA CYS A 173 -1.73 26.26 5.98
C CYS A 173 -1.60 26.21 7.49
N HIS A 174 -1.08 27.26 8.08
CA HIS A 174 -1.19 27.53 9.51
C HIS A 174 -2.63 27.95 9.80
N GLY A 175 -3.39 27.07 10.42
CA GLY A 175 -4.63 27.41 11.11
C GLY A 175 -5.89 27.34 10.26
N GLY A 176 -6.76 26.38 10.55
CA GLY A 176 -8.18 26.41 10.25
C GLY A 176 -8.62 25.56 9.06
N CYS A 177 -8.74 24.26 9.25
CA CYS A 177 -9.70 23.49 8.49
C CYS A 177 -11.08 24.03 8.82
N CYS A 178 -11.81 24.48 7.79
CA CYS A 178 -13.16 24.99 7.91
C CYS A 178 -14.09 23.87 8.42
N HIS A 179 -14.27 23.78 9.74
CA HIS A 179 -15.48 23.25 10.34
C HIS A 179 -16.47 24.40 10.38
N GLY A 180 -17.44 24.35 9.54
CA GLY A 180 -18.51 25.34 9.49
C GLY A 180 -19.62 24.84 8.58
N GLU A 181 -20.62 24.23 9.16
CA GLU A 181 -21.99 24.28 8.66
C GLU A 181 -22.44 25.74 8.79
N ASP A 182 -22.18 26.53 7.75
CA ASP A 182 -22.90 27.78 7.52
C ASP A 182 -22.69 28.22 6.05
N GLU A 183 -23.80 28.48 5.40
CA GLU A 183 -23.88 28.98 4.04
C GLU A 183 -23.22 30.37 3.94
N GLY A 184 -22.06 30.45 3.27
CA GLY A 184 -21.51 31.74 2.87
C GLY A 184 -20.05 32.06 3.18
N ALA A 185 -19.23 31.16 3.70
CA ALA A 185 -17.84 31.42 3.97
C ALA A 185 -16.96 31.37 2.70
N GLN A 186 -16.59 32.54 2.20
CA GLN A 186 -15.53 32.71 1.20
C GLN A 186 -14.16 32.45 1.87
N CYS A 187 -13.55 31.32 1.54
CA CYS A 187 -12.17 31.03 1.89
C CYS A 187 -11.22 31.89 1.02
N GLY A 188 -10.80 33.02 1.52
CA GLY A 188 -9.80 33.90 0.88
C GLY A 188 -8.39 33.42 1.18
N CYS A 189 -7.75 32.72 0.27
CA CYS A 189 -6.30 32.55 0.30
C CYS A 189 -5.63 33.82 -0.27
N GLN A 190 -5.16 34.71 0.56
CA GLN A 190 -4.25 35.78 0.14
C GLN A 190 -2.84 35.24 0.08
N GLY A 191 -2.43 34.78 -1.09
CA GLY A 191 -1.06 34.42 -1.44
C GLY A 191 -0.58 35.32 -2.56
N ASN A 192 0.34 36.24 -2.31
CA ASN A 192 1.12 36.90 -3.34
C ASN A 192 2.03 35.87 -4.04
N GLY A 193 1.77 35.58 -5.30
CA GLY A 193 2.66 34.77 -6.10
C GLY A 193 1.97 34.20 -7.35
N HIS A 194 2.41 34.64 -8.52
CA HIS A 194 1.98 34.16 -9.81
C HIS A 194 2.15 32.63 -9.96
N GLY A 195 1.07 31.92 -10.24
CA GLY A 195 1.07 30.51 -10.58
C GLY A 195 -0.36 29.99 -10.68
N GLU A 196 -0.83 29.76 -11.93
CA GLU A 196 -2.13 29.17 -12.22
C GLU A 196 -2.20 27.73 -11.66
N GLY A 197 -3.01 27.54 -10.63
CA GLY A 197 -3.27 26.23 -10.03
C GLY A 197 -4.52 26.32 -9.18
N GLY A 198 -5.68 26.02 -9.77
CA GLY A 198 -6.97 26.14 -9.13
C GLY A 198 -7.15 25.17 -7.98
N CYS A 199 -7.38 25.70 -6.79
CA CYS A 199 -7.92 24.96 -5.66
C CYS A 199 -9.44 24.86 -5.76
N CYS A 200 -9.93 23.64 -5.64
CA CYS A 200 -11.32 23.26 -5.38
C CYS A 200 -12.39 23.81 -6.34
N LYS A 201 -12.64 23.11 -7.43
CA LYS A 201 -13.97 23.14 -8.06
C LYS A 201 -14.78 21.95 -7.53
N LYS A 202 -15.85 22.25 -6.79
CA LYS A 202 -16.97 21.34 -6.59
C LYS A 202 -17.71 21.20 -7.92
N ASN A 203 -17.98 19.98 -8.28
CA ASN A 203 -19.21 19.57 -8.97
C ASN A 203 -20.04 18.77 -8.02
#